data_f82f862cae6b97e9239153d7b27e412f
#
_entry.id   f82f862cae6b97e9239153d7b27e412f
#
_cell.length_a   1.000
_cell.length_b   1.000
_cell.length_c   1.000
_cell.angle_alpha   90.00
_cell.angle_beta   90.00
_cell.angle_gamma   90.00
#
_symmetry.space_group_name_H-M   'P 1'
#
loop_
_entity.id
_entity.type
_entity.pdbx_description
1 polymer ?
#
loop_
_entity_poly.entity_id
_entity_poly.type
_entity_poly.pdbx_seq_one_letter_code
_entity_poly.pdbx_strand_id
1 'polypeptide(L)'
;YNPYITGAGSEEYFMNLIADAMEPYLLANGIQFSRNTPDMTAASSIRQANQGNYDFYLAIHSNASGSGSEGQTRGIIAFYYPTSANGRRAAELFAQNLREIYPLPQLVTTRATTSLGEVRQPRFPSVLLEIGYHDNYEDAQWIENNIDPIAQSLVQSLTAYFGLPFVYPGPARPGTAQTASGGPVNLRSTPAVTGPVIGKIPDGAAVTVLGAYEDWY
;
A
#
# COMPACT_ATOMS: atom_id res chain seq x y z
N TYR A 1 12.03 -10.14 16.60
CA TYR A 1 11.15 -11.27 16.22
C TYR A 1 9.85 -11.20 17.01
N ASN A 2 8.74 -10.96 16.32
CA ASN A 2 7.40 -10.82 16.89
C ASN A 2 6.54 -11.99 16.37
N PRO A 3 6.51 -13.15 17.09
CA PRO A 3 5.77 -14.32 16.62
C PRO A 3 4.27 -14.09 16.73
N TYR A 4 3.52 -14.60 15.77
CA TYR A 4 2.06 -14.67 15.85
C TYR A 4 1.62 -15.74 16.86
N ILE A 5 0.59 -15.45 17.63
CA ILE A 5 0.05 -16.37 18.65
C ILE A 5 -0.42 -17.70 18.06
N THR A 6 -0.77 -17.73 16.79
CA THR A 6 -1.14 -18.95 16.05
C THR A 6 0.05 -19.89 15.81
N GLY A 7 1.27 -19.38 15.91
CA GLY A 7 2.49 -20.13 15.58
C GLY A 7 2.78 -20.24 14.08
N ALA A 8 1.95 -19.62 13.21
CA ALA A 8 2.10 -19.73 11.75
C ALA A 8 3.26 -18.90 11.18
N GLY A 9 3.77 -17.91 11.93
CA GLY A 9 4.85 -17.05 11.47
C GLY A 9 5.15 -15.89 12.39
N SER A 10 5.70 -14.83 11.84
CA SER A 10 6.03 -13.59 12.54
C SER A 10 5.39 -12.36 11.86
N GLU A 11 5.41 -11.23 12.54
CA GLU A 11 5.03 -9.95 11.97
C GLU A 11 5.76 -9.69 10.64
N GLU A 12 7.07 -9.81 10.63
CA GLU A 12 7.89 -9.63 9.42
C GLU A 12 7.42 -10.53 8.27
N TYR A 13 7.14 -11.81 8.55
CA TYR A 13 6.70 -12.76 7.54
C TYR A 13 5.36 -12.35 6.91
N PHE A 14 4.34 -12.06 7.72
CA PHE A 14 3.02 -11.72 7.18
C PHE A 14 2.98 -10.32 6.55
N MET A 15 3.71 -9.34 7.08
CA MET A 15 3.79 -8.02 6.47
C MET A 15 4.52 -8.08 5.11
N ASN A 16 5.53 -8.95 4.96
CA ASN A 16 6.14 -9.20 3.66
C ASN A 16 5.18 -9.85 2.68
N LEU A 17 4.37 -10.84 3.11
CA LEU A 17 3.33 -11.43 2.24
C LEU A 17 2.31 -10.41 1.75
N ILE A 18 1.87 -9.49 2.62
CA ILE A 18 0.98 -8.40 2.22
C ILE A 18 1.68 -7.49 1.21
N ALA A 19 2.93 -7.11 1.48
CA ALA A 19 3.68 -6.26 0.57
C ALA A 19 3.94 -6.93 -0.79
N ASP A 20 4.22 -8.24 -0.82
CA ASP A 20 4.33 -9.02 -2.06
C ASP A 20 3.00 -9.03 -2.84
N ALA A 21 1.89 -9.24 -2.14
CA ALA A 21 0.56 -9.22 -2.74
C ALA A 21 0.14 -7.83 -3.25
N MET A 22 0.69 -6.73 -2.70
CA MET A 22 0.46 -5.38 -3.20
C MET A 22 1.12 -5.11 -4.55
N GLU A 23 2.25 -5.75 -4.88
CA GLU A 23 3.04 -5.43 -6.08
C GLU A 23 2.24 -5.50 -7.38
N PRO A 24 1.49 -6.58 -7.68
CA PRO A 24 0.71 -6.63 -8.92
C PRO A 24 -0.35 -5.53 -8.99
N TYR A 25 -0.98 -5.18 -7.86
CA TYR A 25 -1.94 -4.06 -7.80
C TYR A 25 -1.24 -2.71 -8.04
N LEU A 26 -0.08 -2.46 -7.42
CA LEU A 26 0.69 -1.23 -7.62
C LEU A 26 1.08 -1.06 -9.09
N LEU A 27 1.60 -2.13 -9.72
CA LEU A 27 1.98 -2.13 -11.13
C LEU A 27 0.80 -1.86 -12.06
N ALA A 28 -0.34 -2.53 -11.84
CA ALA A 28 -1.56 -2.34 -12.64
C ALA A 28 -2.10 -0.90 -12.56
N ASN A 29 -1.85 -0.23 -11.44
CA ASN A 29 -2.29 1.14 -11.19
C ASN A 29 -1.21 2.21 -11.50
N GLY A 30 -0.07 1.80 -12.09
CA GLY A 30 1.01 2.72 -12.48
C GLY A 30 1.72 3.38 -11.29
N ILE A 31 1.60 2.82 -10.09
CA ILE A 31 2.28 3.31 -8.89
C ILE A 31 3.67 2.68 -8.83
N GLN A 32 4.69 3.51 -8.99
CA GLN A 32 6.08 3.07 -8.80
C GLN A 32 6.38 2.96 -7.31
N PHE A 33 7.16 1.95 -6.94
CA PHE A 33 7.46 1.69 -5.54
C PHE A 33 8.90 1.19 -5.34
N SER A 34 9.38 1.37 -4.14
CA SER A 34 10.58 0.72 -3.61
C SER A 34 10.24 0.09 -2.27
N ARG A 35 10.90 -1.01 -1.94
CA ARG A 35 10.73 -1.69 -0.66
C ARG A 35 12.04 -1.69 0.13
N ASN A 36 11.90 -1.75 1.44
CA ASN A 36 13.03 -2.10 2.31
C ASN A 36 13.39 -3.58 2.12
N THR A 37 14.64 -3.92 2.44
CA THR A 37 15.11 -5.31 2.45
C THR A 37 15.00 -5.91 3.86
N PRO A 38 14.94 -7.25 4.01
CA PRO A 38 14.75 -7.91 5.31
C PRO A 38 15.83 -7.60 6.37
N ASP A 39 17.02 -7.19 5.94
CA ASP A 39 18.12 -6.79 6.84
C ASP A 39 18.01 -5.34 7.35
N MET A 40 17.04 -4.57 6.85
CA MET A 40 16.86 -3.16 7.23
C MET A 40 16.04 -3.02 8.50
N THR A 41 16.44 -2.05 9.31
CA THR A 41 15.65 -1.57 10.45
C THR A 41 14.75 -0.41 10.01
N ALA A 42 13.74 -0.05 10.82
CA ALA A 42 12.91 1.13 10.58
C ALA A 42 13.77 2.39 10.35
N ALA A 43 14.84 2.57 11.14
CA ALA A 43 15.75 3.71 10.98
C ALA A 43 16.51 3.70 9.64
N SER A 44 16.95 2.54 9.15
CA SER A 44 17.62 2.43 7.84
C SER A 44 16.64 2.58 6.69
N SER A 45 15.42 2.06 6.81
CA SER A 45 14.33 2.24 5.83
C SER A 45 13.97 3.73 5.67
N ILE A 46 13.83 4.47 6.77
CA ILE A 46 13.60 5.91 6.76
C ILE A 46 14.76 6.65 6.07
N ARG A 47 16.02 6.30 6.39
CA ARG A 47 17.19 6.94 5.75
C ARG A 47 17.22 6.67 4.26
N GLN A 48 16.97 5.46 3.81
CA GLN A 48 16.89 5.10 2.39
C GLN A 48 15.79 5.90 1.70
N ALA A 49 14.58 5.92 2.26
CA ALA A 49 13.48 6.69 1.70
C ALA A 49 13.83 8.18 1.57
N ASN A 50 14.45 8.77 2.60
CA ASN A 50 14.83 10.18 2.60
C ASN A 50 15.96 10.54 1.60
N GLN A 51 16.68 9.56 1.07
CA GLN A 51 17.65 9.75 -0.01
C GLN A 51 17.00 9.72 -1.40
N GLY A 52 15.81 9.11 -1.51
CA GLY A 52 15.03 9.06 -2.74
C GLY A 52 14.11 10.26 -2.92
N ASN A 53 13.33 10.21 -3.99
CA ASN A 53 12.27 11.19 -4.27
C ASN A 53 10.95 10.44 -4.43
N TYR A 54 10.16 10.42 -3.37
CA TYR A 54 8.89 9.71 -3.30
C TYR A 54 7.76 10.69 -2.97
N ASP A 55 6.54 10.30 -3.30
CA ASP A 55 5.33 11.07 -3.01
C ASP A 55 4.64 10.60 -1.71
N PHE A 56 5.01 9.41 -1.22
CA PHE A 56 4.41 8.81 -0.04
C PHE A 56 5.34 7.78 0.63
N TYR A 57 5.22 7.63 1.94
CA TYR A 57 5.88 6.58 2.74
C TYR A 57 4.82 5.77 3.48
N LEU A 58 4.81 4.46 3.25
CA LEU A 58 3.91 3.51 3.93
C LEU A 58 4.72 2.51 4.75
N ALA A 59 4.46 2.44 6.04
CA ALA A 59 4.94 1.38 6.91
C ALA A 59 3.77 0.44 7.24
N ILE A 60 4.01 -0.87 7.15
CA ILE A 60 3.02 -1.91 7.39
C ILE A 60 3.51 -2.77 8.55
N HIS A 61 2.74 -2.80 9.63
CA HIS A 61 3.01 -3.51 10.86
C HIS A 61 1.80 -4.29 11.36
N SER A 62 2.00 -5.20 12.28
CA SER A 62 0.95 -5.75 13.13
C SER A 62 1.30 -5.50 14.60
N ASN A 63 0.32 -5.04 15.34
CA ASN A 63 0.48 -4.57 16.72
C ASN A 63 0.60 -5.73 17.72
N ALA A 64 1.02 -5.40 18.92
CA ALA A 64 0.92 -6.27 20.09
C ALA A 64 0.29 -5.52 21.25
N SER A 65 -0.47 -6.23 22.08
CA SER A 65 -1.02 -5.70 23.32
C SER A 65 0.11 -5.34 24.29
N GLY A 66 -0.11 -4.36 25.11
CA GLY A 66 0.82 -4.02 26.18
C GLY A 66 0.92 -5.13 27.23
N SER A 67 2.03 -5.16 27.98
CA SER A 67 2.26 -6.14 29.05
C SER A 67 1.08 -6.21 30.03
N GLY A 68 0.61 -7.40 30.28
CA GLY A 68 -0.55 -7.71 31.13
C GLY A 68 -1.91 -7.61 30.40
N SER A 69 -1.89 -7.37 29.09
CA SER A 69 -3.09 -7.30 28.24
C SER A 69 -2.96 -8.19 26.99
N GLU A 70 -1.98 -9.12 27.00
CA GLU A 70 -1.68 -10.00 25.86
C GLU A 70 -2.94 -10.73 25.39
N GLY A 71 -3.20 -10.67 24.10
CA GLY A 71 -4.33 -11.28 23.44
C GLY A 71 -5.68 -10.60 23.65
N GLN A 72 -5.75 -9.53 24.43
CA GLN A 72 -7.04 -8.87 24.77
C GLN A 72 -7.38 -7.71 23.83
N THR A 73 -6.40 -7.15 23.14
CA THR A 73 -6.63 -6.00 22.25
C THR A 73 -6.82 -6.46 20.81
N ARG A 74 -7.71 -5.77 20.09
CA ARG A 74 -8.00 -6.02 18.67
C ARG A 74 -8.15 -4.70 17.93
N GLY A 75 -8.04 -4.77 16.61
CA GLY A 75 -8.37 -3.65 15.74
C GLY A 75 -7.22 -3.17 14.89
N ILE A 76 -7.50 -2.20 14.06
CA ILE A 76 -6.55 -1.61 13.11
C ILE A 76 -6.36 -0.14 13.45
N ILE A 77 -5.11 0.33 13.41
CA ILE A 77 -4.79 1.73 13.67
C ILE A 77 -3.94 2.27 12.52
N ALA A 78 -4.42 3.33 11.85
CA ALA A 78 -3.63 4.09 10.90
C ALA A 78 -3.03 5.33 11.60
N PHE A 79 -1.73 5.29 11.83
CA PHE A 79 -1.00 6.38 12.48
C PHE A 79 -0.50 7.40 11.46
N TYR A 80 -0.57 8.69 11.83
CA TYR A 80 -0.05 9.80 11.04
C TYR A 80 0.60 10.86 11.92
N TYR A 81 1.43 11.73 11.32
CA TYR A 81 2.03 12.84 12.06
C TYR A 81 1.03 13.99 12.25
N PRO A 82 0.87 14.58 13.45
CA PRO A 82 -0.22 15.52 13.77
C PRO A 82 -0.35 16.73 12.85
N THR A 83 0.78 17.25 12.36
CA THR A 83 0.80 18.43 11.48
C THR A 83 0.78 18.10 9.99
N SER A 84 0.77 16.80 9.62
CA SER A 84 0.71 16.35 8.23
C SER A 84 -0.74 16.21 7.76
N ALA A 85 -1.27 17.24 7.09
CA ALA A 85 -2.62 17.18 6.52
C ALA A 85 -2.76 16.06 5.47
N ASN A 86 -1.73 15.84 4.64
CA ASN A 86 -1.70 14.76 3.66
C ASN A 86 -1.58 13.39 4.31
N GLY A 87 -0.75 13.24 5.35
CA GLY A 87 -0.66 11.99 6.13
C GLY A 87 -1.99 11.66 6.80
N ARG A 88 -2.67 12.64 7.39
CA ARG A 88 -4.02 12.47 7.96
C ARG A 88 -5.03 12.01 6.90
N ARG A 89 -5.09 12.68 5.75
CA ARG A 89 -5.99 12.30 4.65
C ARG A 89 -5.74 10.87 4.18
N ALA A 90 -4.47 10.48 4.05
CA ALA A 90 -4.12 9.11 3.68
C ALA A 90 -4.55 8.11 4.77
N ALA A 91 -4.28 8.38 6.04
CA ALA A 91 -4.69 7.51 7.16
C ALA A 91 -6.22 7.32 7.20
N GLU A 92 -7.00 8.36 6.92
CA GLU A 92 -8.46 8.30 6.83
C GLU A 92 -8.91 7.39 5.67
N LEU A 93 -8.26 7.46 4.49
CA LEU A 93 -8.54 6.59 3.34
C LEU A 93 -8.21 5.12 3.64
N PHE A 94 -7.03 4.84 4.24
CA PHE A 94 -6.68 3.49 4.66
C PHE A 94 -7.69 2.93 5.67
N ALA A 95 -8.05 3.72 6.68
CA ALA A 95 -9.03 3.29 7.67
C ALA A 95 -10.42 3.05 7.04
N GLN A 96 -10.84 3.89 6.09
CA GLN A 96 -12.11 3.71 5.39
C GLN A 96 -12.16 2.38 4.64
N ASN A 97 -11.16 2.09 3.79
CA ASN A 97 -11.15 0.87 2.99
C ASN A 97 -10.94 -0.40 3.84
N LEU A 98 -10.12 -0.32 4.90
CA LEU A 98 -9.92 -1.44 5.81
C LEU A 98 -11.17 -1.77 6.62
N ARG A 99 -12.06 -0.81 6.91
CA ARG A 99 -13.37 -1.06 7.55
C ARG A 99 -14.27 -1.97 6.71
N GLU A 100 -14.15 -1.92 5.40
CA GLU A 100 -14.99 -2.74 4.50
C GLU A 100 -14.65 -4.24 4.59
N ILE A 101 -13.43 -4.58 5.01
CA ILE A 101 -12.95 -5.97 5.04
C ILE A 101 -12.66 -6.50 6.44
N TYR A 102 -12.47 -5.61 7.44
CA TYR A 102 -12.18 -6.03 8.80
C TYR A 102 -13.47 -6.42 9.55
N PRO A 103 -13.49 -7.56 10.27
CA PRO A 103 -14.72 -8.10 10.87
C PRO A 103 -15.33 -7.21 11.97
N LEU A 104 -14.56 -6.30 12.55
CA LEU A 104 -14.98 -5.35 13.56
C LEU A 104 -14.69 -3.91 13.12
N PRO A 105 -15.43 -3.36 12.13
CA PRO A 105 -15.11 -2.08 11.49
C PRO A 105 -15.04 -0.90 12.48
N GLN A 106 -15.77 -0.98 13.60
CA GLN A 106 -15.72 0.03 14.67
C GLN A 106 -14.36 0.09 15.39
N LEU A 107 -13.52 -0.96 15.26
CA LEU A 107 -12.16 -1.01 15.81
C LEU A 107 -11.09 -0.56 14.82
N VAL A 108 -11.49 -0.11 13.63
CA VAL A 108 -10.56 0.49 12.66
C VAL A 108 -10.53 1.99 12.87
N THR A 109 -9.40 2.51 13.34
CA THR A 109 -9.26 3.89 13.79
C THR A 109 -8.06 4.59 13.14
N THR A 110 -8.06 5.92 13.22
CA THR A 110 -6.88 6.74 12.89
C THR A 110 -6.34 7.40 14.15
N ARG A 111 -5.03 7.57 14.26
CA ARG A 111 -4.42 8.20 15.43
C ARG A 111 -3.23 9.08 15.05
N ALA A 112 -3.24 10.31 15.53
CA ALA A 112 -2.07 11.18 15.44
C ALA A 112 -1.00 10.75 16.45
N THR A 113 0.26 10.74 16.02
CA THR A 113 1.38 10.42 16.93
C THR A 113 2.66 11.18 16.58
N THR A 114 3.44 11.51 17.59
CA THR A 114 4.81 12.08 17.48
C THR A 114 5.89 11.09 17.88
N SER A 115 5.51 9.91 18.41
CA SER A 115 6.47 8.94 18.97
C SER A 115 7.01 7.97 17.92
N LEU A 116 6.22 7.64 16.86
CA LEU A 116 6.64 6.70 15.84
C LEU A 116 7.56 7.36 14.81
N GLY A 117 8.78 6.81 14.66
CA GLY A 117 9.78 7.32 13.73
C GLY A 117 9.29 7.33 12.29
N GLU A 118 8.59 6.28 11.86
CA GLU A 118 8.13 6.08 10.50
C GLU A 118 6.98 6.99 10.06
N VAL A 119 6.36 7.72 10.97
CA VAL A 119 5.43 8.80 10.61
C VAL A 119 6.03 10.19 10.81
N ARG A 120 7.08 10.32 11.64
CA ARG A 120 7.68 11.61 11.99
C ARG A 120 8.87 12.00 11.11
N GLN A 121 9.69 11.04 10.70
CA GLN A 121 11.00 11.28 10.10
C GLN A 121 11.04 11.20 8.56
N PRO A 122 10.12 10.51 7.85
CA PRO A 122 10.07 10.61 6.41
C PRO A 122 9.84 12.06 5.96
N ARG A 123 10.51 12.45 4.86
CA ARG A 123 10.35 13.77 4.24
C ARG A 123 9.05 13.91 3.46
N PHE A 124 8.32 12.83 3.30
CA PHE A 124 7.09 12.70 2.53
C PHE A 124 5.90 12.51 3.47
N PRO A 125 4.65 12.77 3.02
CA PRO A 125 3.47 12.29 3.74
C PRO A 125 3.61 10.82 4.06
N SER A 126 3.33 10.44 5.30
CA SER A 126 3.58 9.09 5.79
C SER A 126 2.43 8.57 6.65
N VAL A 127 2.19 7.28 6.55
CA VAL A 127 1.27 6.51 7.39
C VAL A 127 1.98 5.25 7.86
N LEU A 128 1.80 4.92 9.13
CA LEU A 128 2.12 3.60 9.67
C LEU A 128 0.80 2.90 10.00
N LEU A 129 0.63 1.72 9.45
CA LEU A 129 -0.53 0.87 9.70
C LEU A 129 -0.17 -0.22 10.70
N GLU A 130 -0.95 -0.33 11.76
CA GLU A 130 -1.00 -1.49 12.62
C GLU A 130 -2.21 -2.33 12.20
N ILE A 131 -1.94 -3.36 11.39
CA ILE A 131 -2.97 -4.21 10.78
C ILE A 131 -3.29 -5.37 11.74
N GLY A 132 -4.20 -5.14 12.69
CA GLY A 132 -4.56 -6.12 13.71
C GLY A 132 -3.47 -6.32 14.76
N TYR A 133 -3.74 -7.22 15.71
CA TYR A 133 -2.85 -7.58 16.80
C TYR A 133 -2.36 -9.02 16.64
N HIS A 134 -1.05 -9.22 16.43
CA HIS A 134 -0.48 -10.54 16.20
C HIS A 134 -0.48 -11.45 17.45
N ASP A 135 -0.64 -10.87 18.63
CA ASP A 135 -0.83 -11.58 19.89
C ASP A 135 -2.30 -11.88 20.23
N ASN A 136 -3.25 -11.40 19.42
CA ASN A 136 -4.66 -11.77 19.50
C ASN A 136 -4.99 -12.83 18.43
N TYR A 137 -5.61 -13.93 18.86
CA TYR A 137 -5.82 -15.09 17.99
C TYR A 137 -6.72 -14.81 16.78
N GLU A 138 -7.82 -14.07 16.98
CA GLU A 138 -8.75 -13.75 15.91
C GLU A 138 -8.17 -12.74 14.90
N ASP A 139 -7.38 -11.76 15.37
CA ASP A 139 -6.71 -10.80 14.49
C ASP A 139 -5.59 -11.47 13.71
N ALA A 140 -4.79 -12.31 14.38
CA ALA A 140 -3.73 -13.09 13.74
C ALA A 140 -4.31 -13.97 12.62
N GLN A 141 -5.35 -14.76 12.92
CA GLN A 141 -6.04 -15.59 11.92
C GLN A 141 -6.66 -14.76 10.79
N TRP A 142 -7.23 -13.58 11.11
CA TRP A 142 -7.79 -12.72 10.08
C TRP A 142 -6.69 -12.23 9.12
N ILE A 143 -5.54 -11.81 9.61
CA ILE A 143 -4.41 -11.40 8.76
C ILE A 143 -3.96 -12.57 7.88
N GLU A 144 -3.73 -13.75 8.48
CA GLU A 144 -3.27 -14.96 7.78
C GLU A 144 -4.19 -15.35 6.62
N ASN A 145 -5.49 -15.20 6.79
CA ASN A 145 -6.49 -15.59 5.80
C ASN A 145 -6.89 -14.49 4.82
N ASN A 146 -6.39 -13.25 4.97
CA ASN A 146 -6.80 -12.10 4.18
C ASN A 146 -5.64 -11.31 3.58
N ILE A 147 -4.52 -11.96 3.26
CA ILE A 147 -3.33 -11.30 2.69
C ILE A 147 -3.70 -10.49 1.43
N ASP A 148 -4.34 -11.11 0.44
CA ASP A 148 -4.71 -10.45 -0.81
C ASP A 148 -5.82 -9.39 -0.63
N PRO A 149 -6.94 -9.63 0.10
CA PRO A 149 -7.89 -8.58 0.42
C PRO A 149 -7.30 -7.37 1.14
N ILE A 150 -6.36 -7.58 2.06
CA ILE A 150 -5.64 -6.49 2.74
C ILE A 150 -4.80 -5.73 1.70
N ALA A 151 -3.98 -6.42 0.91
CA ALA A 151 -3.15 -5.81 -0.12
C ALA A 151 -3.97 -4.97 -1.12
N GLN A 152 -5.07 -5.52 -1.62
CA GLN A 152 -6.01 -4.80 -2.48
C GLN A 152 -6.54 -3.52 -1.81
N SER A 153 -7.01 -3.62 -0.56
CA SER A 153 -7.53 -2.48 0.21
C SER A 153 -6.50 -1.38 0.39
N LEU A 154 -5.23 -1.75 0.64
CA LEU A 154 -4.13 -0.79 0.78
C LEU A 154 -3.86 -0.07 -0.54
N VAL A 155 -3.84 -0.78 -1.67
CA VAL A 155 -3.61 -0.13 -2.98
C VAL A 155 -4.81 0.70 -3.42
N GLN A 156 -6.05 0.28 -3.13
CA GLN A 156 -7.25 1.12 -3.32
C GLN A 156 -7.12 2.45 -2.55
N SER A 157 -6.59 2.40 -1.34
CA SER A 157 -6.36 3.62 -0.54
C SER A 157 -5.29 4.52 -1.17
N LEU A 158 -4.21 3.95 -1.71
CA LEU A 158 -3.17 4.70 -2.41
C LEU A 158 -3.70 5.33 -3.71
N THR A 159 -4.47 4.58 -4.52
CA THR A 159 -5.07 5.14 -5.75
C THR A 159 -6.01 6.29 -5.42
N ALA A 160 -6.88 6.14 -4.40
CA ALA A 160 -7.74 7.23 -3.92
C ALA A 160 -6.92 8.43 -3.40
N TYR A 161 -5.81 8.18 -2.72
CA TYR A 161 -4.91 9.22 -2.24
C TYR A 161 -4.29 10.02 -3.40
N PHE A 162 -3.85 9.35 -4.46
CA PHE A 162 -3.25 9.98 -5.64
C PHE A 162 -4.28 10.48 -6.66
N GLY A 163 -5.57 10.24 -6.44
CA GLY A 163 -6.63 10.63 -7.39
C GLY A 163 -6.63 9.79 -8.66
N LEU A 164 -6.20 8.54 -8.57
CA LEU A 164 -6.20 7.56 -9.65
C LEU A 164 -7.44 6.66 -9.55
N PRO A 165 -8.02 6.20 -10.66
CA PRO A 165 -8.98 5.11 -10.62
C PRO A 165 -8.27 3.83 -10.20
N PHE A 166 -8.98 2.95 -9.49
CA PHE A 166 -8.43 1.64 -9.14
C PHE A 166 -8.59 0.65 -10.28
N VAL A 167 -7.50 0.01 -10.66
CA VAL A 167 -7.43 -1.01 -11.72
C VAL A 167 -7.07 -2.35 -11.10
N TYR A 168 -7.87 -3.39 -11.37
CA TYR A 168 -7.52 -4.75 -10.99
C TYR A 168 -6.37 -5.27 -11.84
N PRO A 169 -5.36 -5.92 -11.23
CA PRO A 169 -4.32 -6.58 -11.99
C PRO A 169 -4.93 -7.70 -12.84
N GLY A 170 -4.55 -7.74 -14.11
CA GLY A 170 -4.82 -8.86 -15.01
C GLY A 170 -3.57 -9.69 -15.22
N PRO A 171 -3.68 -10.88 -15.81
CA PRO A 171 -2.52 -11.61 -16.25
C PRO A 171 -1.71 -10.76 -17.22
N ALA A 172 -0.41 -10.64 -16.99
CA ALA A 172 0.49 -9.93 -17.88
C ALA A 172 0.39 -10.50 -19.29
N ARG A 173 0.08 -9.65 -20.27
CA ARG A 173 -0.08 -10.08 -21.67
C ARG A 173 0.71 -9.18 -22.60
N PRO A 174 1.33 -9.74 -23.66
CA PRO A 174 2.02 -8.95 -24.65
C PRO A 174 1.02 -8.10 -25.44
N GLY A 175 1.45 -6.92 -25.83
CA GLY A 175 0.73 -6.01 -26.71
C GLY A 175 1.70 -5.29 -27.65
N THR A 176 1.15 -4.57 -28.62
CA THR A 176 1.91 -3.70 -29.51
C THR A 176 1.26 -2.33 -29.53
N ALA A 177 2.03 -1.29 -29.28
CA ALA A 177 1.55 0.08 -29.37
C ALA A 177 1.30 0.44 -30.85
N GLN A 178 0.09 0.86 -31.19
CA GLN A 178 -0.25 1.22 -32.58
C GLN A 178 -1.16 2.45 -32.61
N THR A 179 -0.96 3.28 -33.63
CA THR A 179 -1.88 4.37 -33.97
C THR A 179 -2.25 4.29 -35.45
N ALA A 180 -3.43 4.74 -35.81
CA ALA A 180 -3.89 4.77 -37.21
C ALA A 180 -3.00 5.63 -38.12
N SER A 181 -2.27 6.59 -37.54
CA SER A 181 -1.36 7.50 -38.26
C SER A 181 0.07 6.99 -38.32
N GLY A 182 0.43 5.88 -37.68
CA GLY A 182 1.80 5.40 -37.56
C GLY A 182 2.68 6.28 -36.66
N GLY A 183 2.08 7.20 -35.90
CA GLY A 183 2.78 8.05 -34.95
C GLY A 183 2.89 7.39 -33.56
N PRO A 184 3.66 7.96 -32.63
CA PRO A 184 3.79 7.40 -31.29
C PRO A 184 2.51 7.52 -30.47
N VAL A 185 2.25 6.51 -29.63
CA VAL A 185 1.17 6.53 -28.62
C VAL A 185 1.60 7.38 -27.43
N ASN A 186 0.71 8.25 -26.95
CA ASN A 186 0.98 8.99 -25.71
C ASN A 186 0.81 8.11 -24.48
N LEU A 187 1.86 7.99 -23.69
CA LEU A 187 1.79 7.45 -22.33
C LEU A 187 1.31 8.55 -21.38
N ARG A 188 0.23 8.29 -20.64
CA ARG A 188 -0.39 9.28 -19.74
C ARG A 188 -0.30 8.83 -18.29
N SER A 189 -0.27 9.79 -17.37
CA SER A 189 -0.25 9.52 -15.93
C SER A 189 -1.61 9.08 -15.36
N THR A 190 -2.69 9.28 -16.12
CA THR A 190 -4.05 8.85 -15.75
C THR A 190 -4.77 8.32 -16.99
N PRO A 191 -5.72 7.37 -16.83
CA PRO A 191 -6.50 6.84 -17.95
C PRO A 191 -7.60 7.82 -18.38
N ALA A 192 -7.18 8.94 -18.95
CA ALA A 192 -8.06 10.00 -19.47
C ALA A 192 -7.38 10.74 -20.62
N VAL A 193 -8.14 11.13 -21.65
CA VAL A 193 -7.62 11.90 -22.79
C VAL A 193 -7.02 13.25 -22.36
N THR A 194 -7.49 13.79 -21.24
CA THR A 194 -6.99 15.01 -20.62
C THR A 194 -5.83 14.78 -19.65
N GLY A 195 -5.51 13.50 -19.34
CA GLY A 195 -4.42 13.16 -18.44
C GLY A 195 -3.08 13.65 -18.97
N PRO A 196 -2.17 14.12 -18.08
CA PRO A 196 -0.84 14.58 -18.48
C PRO A 196 -0.09 13.52 -19.27
N VAL A 197 0.54 13.91 -20.38
CA VAL A 197 1.43 13.04 -21.14
C VAL A 197 2.78 13.01 -20.44
N ILE A 198 3.16 11.83 -19.95
CA ILE A 198 4.43 11.58 -19.24
C ILE A 198 5.51 10.95 -20.13
N GLY A 199 5.12 10.50 -21.33
CA GLY A 199 6.04 9.90 -22.28
C GLY A 199 5.35 9.56 -23.59
N LYS A 200 6.11 9.00 -24.51
CA LYS A 200 5.62 8.51 -25.80
C LYS A 200 6.16 7.11 -26.06
N ILE A 201 5.31 6.23 -26.52
CA ILE A 201 5.65 4.86 -26.93
C ILE A 201 5.70 4.85 -28.45
N PRO A 202 6.82 4.46 -29.08
CA PRO A 202 6.90 4.38 -30.55
C PRO A 202 5.84 3.47 -31.14
N ASP A 203 5.33 3.81 -32.32
CA ASP A 203 4.46 2.91 -33.07
C ASP A 203 5.17 1.59 -33.38
N GLY A 204 4.48 0.46 -33.22
CA GLY A 204 5.07 -0.87 -33.35
C GLY A 204 5.86 -1.37 -32.12
N ALA A 205 6.04 -0.56 -31.08
CA ALA A 205 6.78 -0.99 -29.89
C ALA A 205 6.02 -2.09 -29.12
N ALA A 206 6.77 -3.12 -28.71
CA ALA A 206 6.24 -4.15 -27.80
C ALA A 206 6.03 -3.57 -26.41
N VAL A 207 4.89 -3.91 -25.82
CA VAL A 207 4.49 -3.50 -24.46
C VAL A 207 3.98 -4.71 -23.69
N THR A 208 3.99 -4.63 -22.36
CA THR A 208 3.29 -5.59 -21.50
C THR A 208 2.10 -4.89 -20.86
N VAL A 209 0.91 -5.42 -21.10
CA VAL A 209 -0.33 -4.93 -20.49
C VAL A 209 -0.49 -5.62 -19.13
N LEU A 210 -0.60 -4.85 -18.07
CA LEU A 210 -0.69 -5.31 -16.67
C LEU A 210 -2.10 -5.16 -16.09
N GLY A 211 -2.95 -4.34 -16.72
CA GLY A 211 -4.32 -4.11 -16.33
C GLY A 211 -5.10 -3.37 -17.42
N ALA A 212 -6.38 -3.18 -17.20
CA ALA A 212 -7.25 -2.40 -18.08
C ALA A 212 -8.27 -1.61 -17.24
N TYR A 213 -8.53 -0.38 -17.65
CA TYR A 213 -9.57 0.48 -17.11
C TYR A 213 -10.36 1.07 -18.27
N GLU A 214 -11.62 0.63 -18.46
CA GLU A 214 -12.42 0.94 -19.66
C GLU A 214 -11.62 0.62 -20.94
N ASP A 215 -11.38 1.62 -21.79
CA ASP A 215 -10.60 1.50 -23.03
C ASP A 215 -9.10 1.80 -22.85
N TRP A 216 -8.60 1.91 -21.61
CA TRP A 216 -7.20 2.20 -21.27
C TRP A 216 -6.46 0.94 -20.82
N TYR A 217 -5.16 0.87 -21.17
CA TYR A 217 -4.26 -0.24 -20.86
C TYR A 217 -2.96 0.27 -20.28
#